data_def7a3166e9fcc2b5d0448d61c9d6bbd
#
_entry.id   def7a3166e9fcc2b5d0448d61c9d6bbd
#
_cell.length_a   1.000
_cell.length_b   1.000
_cell.length_c   1.000
_cell.angle_alpha   90.00
_cell.angle_beta   90.00
_cell.angle_gamma   90.00
#
_symmetry.space_group_name_H-M   'P 1'
#
loop_
_entity.id
_entity.type
_entity.pdbx_description
1 polymer ?
#
loop_
_entity_poly.entity_id
_entity_poly.type
_entity_poly.pdbx_seq_one_letter_code
_entity_poly.pdbx_strand_id
1 'polypeptide(L)'
;MKLGCVIMASGEGKRFGSNKMLADIYGKPLIARTIDSVPWGFDVVVSTRWPEVAQICEDKHCPCVLHDGKLRSESVRAGLSWGVSRGWKGCLFLPGDQPLVSSDSFEAMVRAFDERGRKYPVRLACNGEPSSPVLFPAELFDALMCLEGKDGGGSILKDRTDVVLVEARAYELWDVDTVKGQRRITEHIAACSYFDRVANCINQ
;
A
#
# COMPACT_ATOMS: atom_id res chain seq x y z
N MET A 1 -7.00 -14.78 12.56
CA MET A 1 -6.92 -13.39 13.08
C MET A 1 -7.06 -12.44 11.92
N LYS A 2 -7.77 -11.31 12.09
CA LYS A 2 -8.09 -10.40 10.99
C LYS A 2 -6.97 -9.36 10.81
N LEU A 3 -6.26 -9.42 9.69
CA LEU A 3 -5.32 -8.39 9.25
C LEU A 3 -6.02 -7.46 8.27
N GLY A 4 -5.80 -6.16 8.43
CA GLY A 4 -6.32 -5.16 7.52
C GLY A 4 -5.24 -4.56 6.64
N CYS A 5 -5.67 -3.99 5.52
CA CYS A 5 -4.82 -3.19 4.64
C CYS A 5 -5.52 -1.86 4.32
N VAL A 6 -4.89 -0.76 4.70
CA VAL A 6 -5.29 0.59 4.28
C VAL A 6 -4.43 1.00 3.09
N ILE A 7 -5.06 1.15 1.94
CA ILE A 7 -4.43 1.73 0.75
C ILE A 7 -4.56 3.25 0.84
N MET A 8 -3.43 3.95 0.95
CA MET A 8 -3.34 5.39 1.14
C MET A 8 -3.39 6.13 -0.20
N ALA A 9 -4.55 6.70 -0.56
CA ALA A 9 -4.80 7.26 -1.89
C ALA A 9 -5.25 8.74 -1.87
N SER A 10 -4.84 9.52 -0.85
CA SER A 10 -5.25 10.94 -0.68
C SER A 10 -4.19 11.96 -1.17
N GLY A 11 -3.08 11.51 -1.73
CA GLY A 11 -1.98 12.39 -2.17
C GLY A 11 -2.40 13.41 -3.23
N GLU A 12 -1.85 14.62 -3.17
CA GLU A 12 -2.20 15.72 -4.10
C GLU A 12 -1.58 15.56 -5.51
N GLY A 13 -0.59 14.67 -5.69
CA GLY A 13 0.05 14.48 -6.99
C GLY A 13 0.76 15.72 -7.56
N LYS A 14 1.26 16.65 -6.69
CA LYS A 14 1.83 17.95 -7.13
C LYS A 14 2.88 17.83 -8.21
N ARG A 15 3.78 16.85 -8.10
CA ARG A 15 4.85 16.60 -9.09
C ARG A 15 4.35 15.90 -10.36
N PHE A 16 3.19 15.27 -10.28
CA PHE A 16 2.53 14.61 -11.39
C PHE A 16 1.65 15.56 -12.21
N GLY A 17 1.21 16.67 -11.61
CA GLY A 17 0.38 17.71 -12.24
C GLY A 17 -1.13 17.41 -12.26
N SER A 18 -1.54 16.23 -11.78
CA SER A 18 -2.94 15.81 -11.68
C SER A 18 -3.10 14.74 -10.60
N ASN A 19 -4.32 14.22 -10.41
CA ASN A 19 -4.54 13.09 -9.52
C ASN A 19 -3.86 11.82 -10.07
N LYS A 20 -2.64 11.52 -9.57
CA LYS A 20 -1.84 10.39 -10.03
C LYS A 20 -2.52 9.03 -9.85
N MET A 21 -3.50 8.91 -8.93
CA MET A 21 -4.23 7.66 -8.70
C MET A 21 -5.03 7.22 -9.93
N LEU A 22 -5.38 8.19 -10.80
CA LEU A 22 -6.11 7.96 -12.05
C LEU A 22 -5.21 7.71 -13.25
N ALA A 23 -3.87 7.84 -13.08
CA ALA A 23 -2.92 7.65 -14.17
C ALA A 23 -3.05 6.25 -14.77
N ASP A 24 -3.08 6.17 -16.09
CA ASP A 24 -3.08 4.89 -16.78
C ASP A 24 -1.72 4.17 -16.60
N ILE A 25 -1.78 2.97 -16.08
CA ILE A 25 -0.66 2.05 -15.95
C ILE A 25 -1.00 0.79 -16.74
N TYR A 26 -0.54 0.71 -17.97
CA TYR A 26 -0.77 -0.43 -18.86
C TYR A 26 -2.26 -0.84 -18.94
N GLY A 27 -3.12 0.12 -19.30
CA GLY A 27 -4.56 -0.06 -19.51
C GLY A 27 -5.43 -0.13 -18.25
N LYS A 28 -4.88 0.20 -17.06
CA LYS A 28 -5.65 0.29 -15.81
C LYS A 28 -5.24 1.53 -15.01
N PRO A 29 -6.18 2.19 -14.28
CA PRO A 29 -5.82 3.22 -13.32
C PRO A 29 -4.82 2.71 -12.27
N LEU A 30 -3.88 3.56 -11.86
CA LEU A 30 -2.86 3.23 -10.86
C LEU A 30 -3.47 2.63 -9.59
N ILE A 31 -4.50 3.28 -9.04
CA ILE A 31 -5.17 2.79 -7.82
C ILE A 31 -5.79 1.40 -8.01
N ALA A 32 -6.36 1.14 -9.19
CA ALA A 32 -6.94 -0.17 -9.49
C ALA A 32 -5.88 -1.28 -9.49
N ARG A 33 -4.66 -0.98 -9.99
CA ARG A 33 -3.53 -1.91 -9.92
C ARG A 33 -3.07 -2.16 -8.50
N THR A 34 -2.98 -1.11 -7.69
CA THR A 34 -2.58 -1.26 -6.29
C THR A 34 -3.63 -2.05 -5.48
N ILE A 35 -4.92 -1.87 -5.76
CA ILE A 35 -5.96 -2.72 -5.18
C ILE A 35 -5.76 -4.19 -5.60
N ASP A 36 -5.51 -4.43 -6.89
CA ASP A 36 -5.31 -5.79 -7.44
C ASP A 36 -4.04 -6.47 -6.91
N SER A 37 -3.03 -5.73 -6.44
CA SER A 37 -1.78 -6.29 -5.91
C SER A 37 -1.92 -6.85 -4.50
N VAL A 38 -2.93 -6.44 -3.73
CA VAL A 38 -3.11 -6.93 -2.35
C VAL A 38 -3.66 -8.36 -2.37
N PRO A 39 -2.95 -9.33 -1.78
CA PRO A 39 -3.38 -10.73 -1.83
C PRO A 39 -4.62 -10.98 -0.96
N TRP A 40 -5.28 -12.09 -1.25
CA TRP A 40 -6.38 -12.60 -0.42
C TRP A 40 -5.88 -12.81 1.02
N GLY A 41 -6.75 -12.50 1.99
CA GLY A 41 -6.44 -12.65 3.42
C GLY A 41 -6.35 -11.33 4.17
N PHE A 42 -6.19 -10.21 3.45
CA PHE A 42 -6.36 -8.88 4.03
C PHE A 42 -7.81 -8.37 3.87
N ASP A 43 -8.33 -7.73 4.93
CA ASP A 43 -9.55 -6.94 4.86
C ASP A 43 -9.14 -5.52 4.36
N VAL A 44 -9.39 -5.25 3.08
CA VAL A 44 -8.86 -4.06 2.39
C VAL A 44 -9.82 -2.89 2.50
N VAL A 45 -9.27 -1.68 2.69
CA VAL A 45 -9.98 -0.43 2.52
C VAL A 45 -9.09 0.60 1.85
N VAL A 46 -9.65 1.38 0.93
CA VAL A 46 -8.96 2.54 0.35
C VAL A 46 -9.33 3.80 1.15
N SER A 47 -8.33 4.54 1.62
CA SER A 47 -8.53 5.84 2.26
C SER A 47 -8.19 6.94 1.26
N THR A 48 -9.19 7.73 0.85
CA THR A 48 -9.03 8.74 -0.19
C THR A 48 -9.86 10.00 0.11
N ARG A 49 -9.43 11.12 -0.45
CA ARG A 49 -10.20 12.38 -0.50
C ARG A 49 -10.79 12.65 -1.90
N TRP A 50 -10.55 11.76 -2.84
CA TRP A 50 -10.89 11.94 -4.23
C TRP A 50 -12.14 11.14 -4.61
N PRO A 51 -13.26 11.81 -4.98
CA PRO A 51 -14.47 11.12 -5.41
C PRO A 51 -14.25 10.16 -6.60
N GLU A 52 -13.36 10.53 -7.52
CA GLU A 52 -13.05 9.70 -8.68
C GLU A 52 -12.35 8.39 -8.29
N VAL A 53 -11.54 8.43 -7.24
CA VAL A 53 -10.91 7.21 -6.67
C VAL A 53 -11.97 6.36 -5.97
N ALA A 54 -12.91 6.99 -5.25
CA ALA A 54 -14.01 6.28 -4.61
C ALA A 54 -14.91 5.56 -5.64
N GLN A 55 -15.15 6.18 -6.80
CA GLN A 55 -15.89 5.52 -7.89
C GLN A 55 -15.16 4.27 -8.41
N ILE A 56 -13.84 4.34 -8.60
CA ILE A 56 -13.05 3.16 -9.00
C ILE A 56 -13.13 2.06 -7.94
N CYS A 57 -13.12 2.42 -6.65
CA CYS A 57 -13.28 1.46 -5.57
C CYS A 57 -14.66 0.76 -5.62
N GLU A 58 -15.73 1.52 -5.89
CA GLU A 58 -17.07 0.97 -6.06
C GLU A 58 -17.13 -0.02 -7.23
N ASP A 59 -16.62 0.35 -8.39
CA ASP A 59 -16.54 -0.51 -9.59
C ASP A 59 -15.76 -1.81 -9.31
N LYS A 60 -14.79 -1.77 -8.41
CA LYS A 60 -13.98 -2.94 -7.99
C LYS A 60 -14.54 -3.66 -6.76
N HIS A 61 -15.68 -3.25 -6.23
CA HIS A 61 -16.25 -3.78 -4.99
C HIS A 61 -15.26 -3.75 -3.81
N CYS A 62 -14.36 -2.74 -3.79
CA CYS A 62 -13.39 -2.53 -2.73
C CYS A 62 -13.91 -1.46 -1.76
N PRO A 63 -13.99 -1.73 -0.46
CA PRO A 63 -14.39 -0.73 0.51
C PRO A 63 -13.55 0.54 0.42
N CYS A 64 -14.21 1.70 0.56
CA CYS A 64 -13.57 3.00 0.48
C CYS A 64 -14.04 3.92 1.62
N VAL A 65 -13.12 4.62 2.24
CA VAL A 65 -13.40 5.72 3.16
C VAL A 65 -13.06 7.02 2.45
N LEU A 66 -14.10 7.74 2.01
CA LEU A 66 -13.97 9.08 1.47
C LEU A 66 -13.96 10.08 2.63
N HIS A 67 -12.99 10.99 2.66
CA HIS A 67 -12.81 11.99 3.71
C HIS A 67 -12.32 13.32 3.14
N ASP A 68 -12.55 14.43 3.87
CA ASP A 68 -12.16 15.78 3.42
C ASP A 68 -10.72 16.17 3.83
N GLY A 69 -10.05 15.30 4.59
CA GLY A 69 -8.71 15.54 5.13
C GLY A 69 -7.65 15.71 4.05
N LYS A 70 -6.80 16.74 4.22
CA LYS A 70 -5.70 17.08 3.33
C LYS A 70 -4.34 16.58 3.83
N LEU A 71 -4.29 16.17 5.07
CA LEU A 71 -3.08 15.74 5.76
C LEU A 71 -2.94 14.22 5.74
N ARG A 72 -1.70 13.73 5.75
CA ARG A 72 -1.42 12.29 5.75
C ARG A 72 -1.98 11.61 7.00
N SER A 73 -1.86 12.26 8.16
CA SER A 73 -2.41 11.78 9.42
C SER A 73 -3.93 11.55 9.37
N GLU A 74 -4.67 12.42 8.68
CA GLU A 74 -6.12 12.30 8.53
C GLU A 74 -6.50 11.06 7.71
N SER A 75 -5.77 10.79 6.62
CA SER A 75 -5.97 9.57 5.83
C SER A 75 -5.63 8.31 6.62
N VAL A 76 -4.57 8.33 7.44
CA VAL A 76 -4.22 7.23 8.34
C VAL A 76 -5.35 6.95 9.30
N ARG A 77 -5.82 7.99 10.01
CA ARG A 77 -6.91 7.86 10.99
C ARG A 77 -8.22 7.38 10.36
N ALA A 78 -8.58 7.93 9.19
CA ALA A 78 -9.81 7.55 8.49
C ALA A 78 -9.82 6.05 8.14
N GLY A 79 -8.75 5.56 7.50
CA GLY A 79 -8.64 4.14 7.15
C GLY A 79 -8.52 3.23 8.38
N LEU A 80 -7.73 3.63 9.38
CA LEU A 80 -7.55 2.83 10.59
C LEU A 80 -8.83 2.75 11.44
N SER A 81 -9.59 3.85 11.57
CA SER A 81 -10.87 3.86 12.28
C SER A 81 -11.85 2.84 11.68
N TRP A 82 -11.91 2.76 10.35
CA TRP A 82 -12.70 1.76 9.66
C TRP A 82 -12.26 0.34 10.04
N GLY A 83 -10.95 0.09 10.07
CA GLY A 83 -10.38 -1.21 10.44
C GLY A 83 -10.60 -1.59 11.90
N VAL A 84 -10.44 -0.63 12.82
CA VAL A 84 -10.69 -0.83 14.27
C VAL A 84 -12.13 -1.25 14.51
N SER A 85 -13.10 -0.59 13.88
CA SER A 85 -14.52 -0.95 13.97
C SER A 85 -14.82 -2.38 13.48
N ARG A 86 -13.95 -2.96 12.66
CA ARG A 86 -14.05 -4.32 12.12
C ARG A 86 -13.20 -5.35 12.87
N GLY A 87 -12.55 -4.93 13.96
CA GLY A 87 -11.80 -5.81 14.86
C GLY A 87 -10.43 -6.24 14.32
N TRP A 88 -9.76 -5.42 13.52
CA TRP A 88 -8.40 -5.69 13.05
C TRP A 88 -7.41 -5.84 14.22
N LYS A 89 -6.47 -6.77 14.07
CA LYS A 89 -5.40 -7.05 15.03
C LYS A 89 -4.01 -6.73 14.49
N GLY A 90 -3.95 -6.26 13.27
CA GLY A 90 -2.79 -5.69 12.59
C GLY A 90 -3.26 -4.93 11.36
N CYS A 91 -2.55 -3.87 11.00
CA CYS A 91 -2.88 -3.01 9.87
C CYS A 91 -1.66 -2.75 8.99
N LEU A 92 -1.75 -3.16 7.74
CA LEU A 92 -0.81 -2.80 6.70
C LEU A 92 -1.20 -1.43 6.12
N PHE A 93 -0.26 -0.48 6.06
CA PHE A 93 -0.41 0.74 5.28
C PHE A 93 0.38 0.62 3.99
N LEU A 94 -0.36 0.57 2.87
CA LEU A 94 0.18 0.48 1.53
C LEU A 94 0.00 1.83 0.81
N PRO A 95 1.07 2.48 0.31
CA PRO A 95 0.92 3.63 -0.56
C PRO A 95 0.17 3.26 -1.84
N GLY A 96 -0.84 4.07 -2.21
CA GLY A 96 -1.66 3.82 -3.39
C GLY A 96 -0.92 3.93 -4.72
N ASP A 97 0.30 4.44 -4.67
CA ASP A 97 1.21 4.65 -5.81
C ASP A 97 2.33 3.59 -5.94
N GLN A 98 2.28 2.52 -5.14
CA GLN A 98 3.20 1.37 -5.18
C GLN A 98 2.48 0.10 -5.69
N PRO A 99 2.20 -0.03 -7.00
CA PRO A 99 1.39 -1.12 -7.54
C PRO A 99 2.14 -2.43 -7.77
N LEU A 100 3.46 -2.48 -7.51
CA LEU A 100 4.32 -3.61 -7.87
C LEU A 100 4.71 -4.50 -6.69
N VAL A 101 4.22 -4.23 -5.48
CA VAL A 101 4.47 -5.10 -4.32
C VAL A 101 3.91 -6.49 -4.62
N SER A 102 4.76 -7.51 -4.53
CA SER A 102 4.40 -8.88 -4.88
C SER A 102 3.66 -9.60 -3.76
N SER A 103 2.89 -10.62 -4.10
CA SER A 103 2.27 -11.53 -3.11
C SER A 103 3.32 -12.16 -2.19
N ASP A 104 4.48 -12.56 -2.72
CA ASP A 104 5.57 -13.15 -1.94
C ASP A 104 6.07 -12.18 -0.86
N SER A 105 6.20 -10.88 -1.19
CA SER A 105 6.62 -9.84 -0.24
C SER A 105 5.56 -9.61 0.84
N PHE A 106 4.27 -9.59 0.48
CA PHE A 106 3.19 -9.52 1.47
C PHE A 106 3.18 -10.75 2.40
N GLU A 107 3.33 -11.95 1.85
CA GLU A 107 3.37 -13.18 2.64
C GLU A 107 4.59 -13.21 3.57
N ALA A 108 5.76 -12.77 3.09
CA ALA A 108 6.96 -12.65 3.91
C ALA A 108 6.77 -11.66 5.07
N MET A 109 6.10 -10.52 4.84
CA MET A 109 5.75 -9.58 5.90
C MET A 109 4.83 -10.21 6.95
N VAL A 110 3.77 -10.92 6.52
CA VAL A 110 2.84 -11.59 7.43
C VAL A 110 3.55 -12.67 8.24
N ARG A 111 4.40 -13.47 7.59
CA ARG A 111 5.21 -14.49 8.26
C ARG A 111 6.12 -13.89 9.33
N ALA A 112 6.89 -12.86 8.97
CA ALA A 112 7.77 -12.17 9.91
C ALA A 112 7.00 -11.54 11.09
N PHE A 113 5.79 -11.02 10.82
CA PHE A 113 4.89 -10.49 11.85
C PHE A 113 4.44 -11.59 12.82
N ASP A 114 4.03 -12.75 12.30
CA ASP A 114 3.58 -13.91 13.08
C ASP A 114 4.71 -14.51 13.92
N GLU A 115 5.90 -14.69 13.35
CA GLU A 115 7.09 -15.21 14.02
C GLU A 115 7.55 -14.36 15.20
N ARG A 116 7.28 -13.05 15.15
CA ARG A 116 7.56 -12.09 16.22
C ARG A 116 6.39 -11.90 17.19
N GLY A 117 5.42 -12.82 17.19
CA GLY A 117 4.26 -12.80 18.07
C GLY A 117 3.33 -11.61 17.83
N ARG A 118 3.42 -10.98 16.64
CA ARG A 118 2.59 -9.85 16.18
C ARG A 118 2.69 -8.60 17.04
N LYS A 119 3.83 -8.38 17.68
CA LYS A 119 4.08 -7.25 18.60
C LYS A 119 4.94 -6.15 18.00
N TYR A 120 5.62 -6.43 16.90
CA TYR A 120 6.58 -5.53 16.31
C TYR A 120 6.15 -5.08 14.92
N PRO A 121 6.40 -3.82 14.54
CA PRO A 121 6.15 -3.38 13.18
C PRO A 121 7.05 -4.15 12.19
N VAL A 122 6.48 -4.48 11.02
CA VAL A 122 7.22 -5.10 9.92
C VAL A 122 7.13 -4.18 8.71
N ARG A 123 8.24 -3.93 8.04
CA ARG A 123 8.25 -3.09 6.84
C ARG A 123 9.13 -3.68 5.74
N LEU A 124 8.80 -3.38 4.50
CA LEU A 124 9.69 -3.71 3.40
C LEU A 124 10.96 -2.86 3.44
N ALA A 125 12.04 -3.45 2.95
CA ALA A 125 13.33 -2.80 2.79
C ALA A 125 13.96 -3.22 1.46
N CYS A 126 14.93 -2.45 0.99
CA CYS A 126 15.79 -2.84 -0.11
C CYS A 126 17.23 -2.52 0.24
N ASN A 127 18.12 -3.52 0.24
CA ASN A 127 19.51 -3.41 0.66
C ASN A 127 19.64 -2.83 2.09
N GLY A 128 18.76 -3.25 3.00
CA GLY A 128 18.70 -2.76 4.38
C GLY A 128 18.06 -1.39 4.57
N GLU A 129 17.76 -0.66 3.49
CA GLU A 129 17.11 0.66 3.57
C GLU A 129 15.59 0.50 3.73
N PRO A 130 15.03 1.00 4.86
CA PRO A 130 13.61 0.84 5.15
C PRO A 130 12.70 1.59 4.18
N SER A 131 11.63 0.93 3.73
CA SER A 131 10.63 1.48 2.79
C SER A 131 9.20 1.20 3.24
N SER A 132 8.24 1.43 2.36
CA SER A 132 6.83 1.04 2.46
C SER A 132 6.59 -0.21 1.61
N PRO A 133 5.52 -0.96 1.88
CA PRO A 133 4.51 -0.80 2.93
C PRO A 133 5.01 -1.16 4.34
N VAL A 134 4.16 -0.84 5.35
CA VAL A 134 4.44 -1.14 6.76
C VAL A 134 3.22 -1.82 7.39
N LEU A 135 3.44 -2.94 8.05
CA LEU A 135 2.45 -3.67 8.85
C LEU A 135 2.65 -3.34 10.33
N PHE A 136 1.63 -2.75 10.95
CA PHE A 136 1.63 -2.34 12.36
C PHE A 136 0.81 -3.31 13.20
N PRO A 137 1.28 -3.66 14.41
CA PRO A 137 0.52 -4.38 15.41
C PRO A 137 -0.56 -3.49 16.03
N ALA A 138 -1.61 -4.12 16.59
CA ALA A 138 -2.73 -3.40 17.20
C ALA A 138 -2.31 -2.50 18.38
N GLU A 139 -1.24 -2.86 19.07
CA GLU A 139 -0.66 -2.08 20.19
C GLU A 139 -0.20 -0.68 19.75
N LEU A 140 0.03 -0.46 18.47
CA LEU A 140 0.42 0.84 17.92
C LEU A 140 -0.75 1.63 17.31
N PHE A 141 -1.98 1.10 17.36
CA PHE A 141 -3.13 1.79 16.76
C PHE A 141 -3.44 3.11 17.44
N ASP A 142 -3.34 3.20 18.77
CA ASP A 142 -3.54 4.46 19.48
C ASP A 142 -2.51 5.51 19.08
N ALA A 143 -1.25 5.13 18.94
CA ALA A 143 -0.20 6.04 18.46
C ALA A 143 -0.47 6.51 17.02
N LEU A 144 -0.95 5.61 16.14
CA LEU A 144 -1.34 5.96 14.77
C LEU A 144 -2.57 6.89 14.75
N MET A 145 -3.53 6.71 15.66
CA MET A 145 -4.70 7.56 15.80
C MET A 145 -4.37 8.95 16.36
N CYS A 146 -3.24 9.10 17.09
CA CYS A 146 -2.74 10.37 17.61
C CYS A 146 -1.83 11.12 16.63
N LEU A 147 -1.58 10.59 15.41
CA LEU A 147 -0.77 11.29 14.40
C LEU A 147 -1.39 12.64 14.02
N GLU A 148 -0.55 13.64 13.80
CA GLU A 148 -0.95 14.99 13.42
C GLU A 148 -0.21 15.47 12.15
N GLY A 149 -0.76 16.49 11.52
CA GLY A 149 -0.14 17.19 10.42
C GLY A 149 0.22 16.29 9.24
N LYS A 150 1.45 16.42 8.77
CA LYS A 150 1.97 15.65 7.61
C LYS A 150 2.54 14.29 8.00
N ASP A 151 2.52 13.94 9.28
CA ASP A 151 3.04 12.69 9.77
C ASP A 151 2.21 11.50 9.26
N GLY A 152 2.90 10.44 8.98
CA GLY A 152 2.33 9.14 8.63
C GLY A 152 2.88 8.06 9.55
N GLY A 153 2.49 6.82 9.35
CA GLY A 153 2.95 5.70 10.18
C GLY A 153 4.46 5.59 10.33
N GLY A 154 5.23 6.08 9.34
CA GLY A 154 6.69 6.11 9.44
C GLY A 154 7.25 6.98 10.57
N SER A 155 6.54 8.03 11.00
CA SER A 155 7.02 8.92 12.07
C SER A 155 7.12 8.22 13.43
N ILE A 156 6.19 7.31 13.73
CA ILE A 156 6.22 6.53 14.98
C ILE A 156 7.30 5.42 14.99
N LEU A 157 7.94 5.19 13.84
CA LEU A 157 9.01 4.18 13.71
C LEU A 157 10.41 4.78 13.81
N LYS A 158 10.55 6.11 13.79
CA LYS A 158 11.83 6.81 13.59
C LYS A 158 12.89 6.43 14.64
N ASP A 159 12.49 6.31 15.89
CA ASP A 159 13.40 6.03 17.01
C ASP A 159 13.27 4.60 17.54
N ARG A 160 12.58 3.72 16.79
CA ARG A 160 12.37 2.33 17.17
C ARG A 160 13.48 1.44 16.62
N THR A 161 14.02 0.60 17.48
CA THR A 161 15.05 -0.40 17.12
C THR A 161 14.49 -1.81 16.93
N ASP A 162 13.19 -1.99 17.17
CA ASP A 162 12.47 -3.26 17.13
C ASP A 162 11.64 -3.45 15.83
N VAL A 163 11.87 -2.61 14.82
CA VAL A 163 11.22 -2.72 13.51
C VAL A 163 11.84 -3.87 12.73
N VAL A 164 11.01 -4.81 12.29
CA VAL A 164 11.47 -5.95 11.48
C VAL A 164 11.53 -5.54 10.00
N LEU A 165 12.67 -5.73 9.36
CA LEU A 165 12.85 -5.47 7.94
C LEU A 165 12.67 -6.77 7.14
N VAL A 166 11.90 -6.69 6.05
CA VAL A 166 11.72 -7.76 5.08
C VAL A 166 12.23 -7.26 3.74
N GLU A 167 13.27 -7.92 3.22
CA GLU A 167 13.87 -7.54 1.94
C GLU A 167 12.91 -7.82 0.77
N ALA A 168 12.79 -6.82 -0.09
CA ALA A 168 12.02 -6.87 -1.33
C ALA A 168 12.90 -6.49 -2.52
N ARG A 169 12.48 -6.86 -3.72
CA ARG A 169 13.16 -6.45 -4.94
C ARG A 169 12.97 -4.96 -5.17
N ALA A 170 14.00 -4.26 -5.63
CA ALA A 170 13.98 -2.80 -5.78
C ALA A 170 12.79 -2.29 -6.58
N TYR A 171 12.35 -2.99 -7.63
CA TYR A 171 11.22 -2.58 -8.45
C TYR A 171 9.87 -2.64 -7.72
N GLU A 172 9.71 -3.51 -6.72
CA GLU A 172 8.49 -3.62 -5.92
C GLU A 172 8.22 -2.35 -5.10
N LEU A 173 9.29 -1.61 -4.78
CA LEU A 173 9.23 -0.39 -3.98
C LEU A 173 9.14 0.89 -4.84
N TRP A 174 9.05 0.77 -6.17
CA TRP A 174 8.88 1.92 -7.03
C TRP A 174 7.50 2.56 -6.85
N ASP A 175 7.50 3.88 -6.81
CA ASP A 175 6.31 4.71 -6.77
C ASP A 175 6.08 5.50 -8.06
N VAL A 176 4.85 5.96 -8.25
CA VAL A 176 4.46 6.85 -9.35
C VAL A 176 4.37 8.27 -8.81
N ASP A 177 5.52 8.95 -8.74
CA ASP A 177 5.56 10.35 -8.33
C ASP A 177 5.66 11.33 -9.50
N THR A 178 6.06 10.84 -10.66
CA THR A 178 6.28 11.61 -11.89
C THR A 178 5.84 10.81 -13.11
N VAL A 179 5.67 11.51 -14.25
CA VAL A 179 5.41 10.87 -15.56
C VAL A 179 6.52 9.87 -15.93
N LYS A 180 7.78 10.16 -15.55
CA LYS A 180 8.90 9.22 -15.75
C LYS A 180 8.73 7.95 -14.91
N GLY A 181 8.28 8.08 -13.67
CA GLY A 181 7.95 6.94 -12.80
C GLY A 181 6.80 6.11 -13.36
N GLN A 182 5.74 6.76 -13.82
CA GLN A 182 4.62 6.11 -14.51
C GLN A 182 5.10 5.26 -15.69
N ARG A 183 5.90 5.85 -16.58
CA ARG A 183 6.44 5.15 -17.76
C ARG A 183 7.27 3.94 -17.36
N ARG A 184 8.19 4.09 -16.40
CA ARG A 184 9.05 2.99 -15.91
C ARG A 184 8.22 1.80 -15.41
N ILE A 185 7.19 2.06 -14.60
CA ILE A 185 6.31 1.01 -14.06
C ILE A 185 5.50 0.36 -15.19
N THR A 186 4.96 1.14 -16.12
CA THR A 186 4.22 0.63 -17.27
C THR A 186 5.07 -0.28 -18.16
N GLU A 187 6.31 0.12 -18.45
CA GLU A 187 7.26 -0.68 -19.23
C GLU A 187 7.63 -1.98 -18.51
N HIS A 188 7.81 -1.94 -17.18
CA HIS A 188 8.09 -3.14 -16.39
C HIS A 188 6.93 -4.15 -16.44
N ILE A 189 5.69 -3.69 -16.25
CA ILE A 189 4.50 -4.56 -16.33
C ILE A 189 4.33 -5.14 -17.74
N ALA A 190 4.55 -4.33 -18.77
CA ALA A 190 4.47 -4.79 -20.16
C ALA A 190 5.49 -5.91 -20.45
N ALA A 191 6.73 -5.76 -19.96
CA ALA A 191 7.77 -6.76 -20.09
C ALA A 191 7.40 -8.08 -19.38
N CYS A 192 6.96 -8.02 -18.12
CA CYS A 192 6.51 -9.21 -17.38
C CYS A 192 5.34 -9.92 -18.10
N SER A 193 4.34 -9.18 -18.55
CA SER A 193 3.19 -9.73 -19.28
C SER A 193 3.56 -10.35 -20.64
N TYR A 194 4.64 -9.90 -21.26
CA TYR A 194 5.17 -10.51 -22.48
C TYR A 194 5.84 -11.87 -22.17
N PHE A 195 6.67 -11.94 -21.15
CA PHE A 195 7.34 -13.17 -20.75
C PHE A 195 6.35 -14.26 -20.32
N ASP A 196 5.30 -13.91 -19.56
CA ASP A 196 4.25 -14.84 -19.15
C ASP A 196 3.51 -15.44 -20.37
N ARG A 197 3.23 -14.62 -21.40
CA ARG A 197 2.60 -15.12 -22.64
C ARG A 197 3.50 -16.07 -23.41
N VAL A 198 4.79 -15.75 -23.52
CA VAL A 198 5.76 -16.61 -24.22
C VAL A 198 5.93 -17.94 -23.48
N ALA A 199 6.07 -17.92 -22.16
CA ALA A 199 6.18 -19.13 -21.36
C ALA A 199 4.94 -20.05 -21.50
N ASN A 200 3.74 -19.48 -21.52
CA ASN A 200 2.50 -20.24 -21.73
C ASN A 200 2.36 -20.82 -23.15
N CYS A 201 2.94 -20.18 -24.17
CA CYS A 201 2.94 -20.70 -25.54
C CYS A 201 3.94 -21.86 -25.74
N ILE A 202 5.01 -21.92 -24.93
CA ILE A 202 6.03 -23.00 -25.03
C ILE A 202 5.57 -24.28 -24.31
N ASN A 203 4.68 -24.15 -23.33
CA ASN A 203 4.17 -25.26 -22.52
C ASN A 203 2.87 -25.89 -23.06
N GLN A 204 2.40 -25.48 -24.24
CA GLN A 204 1.30 -26.08 -25.02
C GLN A 204 1.84 -26.85 -26.22
#